data_a2c6b3c7ba473da0119177d27aaa1681
#
_entry.id   a2c6b3c7ba473da0119177d27aaa1681
#
_cell.length_a   1.000
_cell.length_b   1.000
_cell.length_c   1.000
_cell.angle_alpha   90.00
_cell.angle_beta   90.00
_cell.angle_gamma   90.00
#
_symmetry.space_group_name_H-M   'P 1'
#
loop_
_entity.id
_entity.type
_entity.pdbx_description
1 polymer ?
#
loop_
_entity_poly.entity_id
_entity_poly.type
_entity_poly.pdbx_seq_one_letter_code
_entity_poly.pdbx_strand_id
1 'polypeptide(L)'
;MRLAKQFGRSAAVFTLVSLSGCQLFQAQTYMAEISPVAINDHSKSVMVINDQMDRFLSYEGRESFLNQMLVALESDSRDKFKGKDPETYSWWKIRVQPSEKQQAEVFRPTADGVDTSNPVEFMDVSYRSKTTLNLRSKPSLEGEKLGVLSKGEVFNVLAKVVDQPWFLVEQKGVIKGYVHKDYARSNVVNRDILSTQPNPILESASSTTEQTGIEHELSGNYTCRSLSYELTKDGDMTMGSLRACRKKRKVWYIDTPQPQQANPS
;
A
#
# COMPACT_ATOMS: atom_id res chain seq x y z
N MET A 1 -89.36 -12.38 29.69
CA MET A 1 -89.12 -12.28 31.16
C MET A 1 -87.77 -12.89 31.49
N ARG A 2 -86.82 -12.06 32.11
CA ARG A 2 -85.53 -12.43 32.72
C ARG A 2 -84.45 -13.10 31.84
N LEU A 3 -83.45 -12.37 31.36
CA LEU A 3 -82.14 -12.02 31.98
C LEU A 3 -81.41 -13.22 32.65
N ALA A 4 -80.31 -13.66 32.08
CA ALA A 4 -79.10 -14.04 32.82
C ALA A 4 -77.85 -13.90 31.92
N LYS A 5 -76.95 -13.08 32.37
CA LYS A 5 -75.59 -12.94 31.93
C LYS A 5 -74.79 -14.19 32.30
N GLN A 6 -73.94 -14.66 31.42
CA GLN A 6 -72.75 -15.39 31.86
C GLN A 6 -71.52 -15.03 31.02
N PHE A 7 -70.49 -14.67 31.74
CA PHE A 7 -69.13 -14.38 31.32
C PHE A 7 -68.47 -15.68 30.86
N GLY A 8 -67.93 -15.69 29.63
CA GLY A 8 -67.08 -16.76 29.16
C GLY A 8 -65.67 -16.25 28.94
N ARG A 9 -64.74 -16.84 29.68
CA ARG A 9 -63.32 -16.59 29.65
C ARG A 9 -62.70 -16.95 28.30
N SER A 10 -62.07 -16.01 27.66
CA SER A 10 -61.20 -16.22 26.50
C SER A 10 -59.89 -16.84 26.95
N ALA A 11 -59.62 -18.08 26.57
CA ALA A 11 -58.33 -18.69 26.68
C ALA A 11 -57.47 -18.28 25.46
N ALA A 12 -56.47 -17.47 25.74
CA ALA A 12 -55.50 -17.15 24.73
C ALA A 12 -54.54 -18.36 24.53
N VAL A 13 -54.64 -19.00 23.40
CA VAL A 13 -53.67 -20.01 22.97
C VAL A 13 -52.44 -19.28 22.45
N PHE A 14 -51.35 -19.29 23.25
CA PHE A 14 -50.04 -18.88 22.80
C PHE A 14 -49.44 -19.98 21.94
N THR A 15 -49.49 -19.81 20.63
CA THR A 15 -48.69 -20.59 19.70
C THR A 15 -47.25 -20.12 19.78
N LEU A 16 -46.41 -20.92 20.41
CA LEU A 16 -44.94 -20.79 20.33
C LEU A 16 -44.48 -21.08 18.91
N VAL A 17 -44.27 -20.04 18.15
CA VAL A 17 -43.51 -20.13 16.90
C VAL A 17 -42.05 -20.31 17.25
N SER A 18 -41.58 -21.55 17.15
CA SER A 18 -40.14 -21.86 17.18
C SER A 18 -39.48 -21.24 15.95
N LEU A 19 -38.95 -20.05 16.11
CA LEU A 19 -38.02 -19.47 15.18
C LEU A 19 -36.73 -20.32 15.19
N SER A 20 -36.64 -21.23 14.22
CA SER A 20 -35.37 -21.87 13.86
C SER A 20 -34.42 -20.78 13.49
N GLY A 21 -33.55 -20.41 14.42
CA GLY A 21 -32.47 -19.46 14.18
C GLY A 21 -31.55 -20.02 13.12
N CYS A 22 -31.65 -19.49 11.90
CA CYS A 22 -30.51 -19.50 11.00
C CYS A 22 -29.41 -18.78 11.72
N GLN A 23 -28.46 -19.52 12.28
CA GLN A 23 -27.17 -18.99 12.63
C GLN A 23 -26.53 -18.54 11.31
N LEU A 24 -26.73 -17.28 10.99
CA LEU A 24 -25.85 -16.56 10.10
C LEU A 24 -24.44 -16.71 10.69
N PHE A 25 -23.63 -17.57 10.07
CA PHE A 25 -22.20 -17.51 10.20
C PHE A 25 -21.82 -16.08 9.77
N GLN A 26 -21.65 -15.21 10.74
CA GLN A 26 -20.89 -13.99 10.54
C GLN A 26 -19.46 -14.47 10.24
N ALA A 27 -19.17 -14.60 8.95
CA ALA A 27 -17.80 -14.50 8.51
C ALA A 27 -17.29 -13.16 9.07
N GLN A 28 -16.57 -13.20 10.17
CA GLN A 28 -15.72 -12.11 10.57
C GLN A 28 -14.71 -11.95 9.44
N THR A 29 -15.06 -11.10 8.49
CA THR A 29 -14.10 -10.46 7.64
C THR A 29 -13.12 -9.79 8.61
N TYR A 30 -11.96 -10.40 8.81
CA TYR A 30 -10.80 -9.70 9.29
C TYR A 30 -10.46 -8.66 8.23
N MET A 31 -11.19 -7.55 8.25
CA MET A 31 -10.63 -6.29 7.80
C MET A 31 -9.44 -6.10 8.73
N ALA A 32 -8.23 -6.24 8.22
CA ALA A 32 -7.11 -5.62 8.88
C ALA A 32 -7.52 -4.15 9.00
N GLU A 33 -8.01 -3.77 10.17
CA GLU A 33 -8.31 -2.39 10.48
C GLU A 33 -7.00 -1.65 10.30
N ILE A 34 -6.82 -1.06 9.11
CA ILE A 34 -5.86 0.04 8.99
C ILE A 34 -6.32 0.97 10.09
N SER A 35 -5.50 1.02 11.15
CA SER A 35 -5.87 1.77 12.34
C SER A 35 -6.36 3.15 11.88
N PRO A 36 -7.54 3.60 12.27
CA PRO A 36 -8.05 4.92 11.88
C PRO A 36 -7.02 6.03 12.15
N VAL A 37 -6.13 5.79 13.10
CA VAL A 37 -4.98 6.64 13.42
C VAL A 37 -3.98 6.71 12.28
N ALA A 38 -3.64 5.59 11.64
CA ALA A 38 -2.67 5.57 10.53
C ALA A 38 -3.19 6.32 9.28
N ILE A 39 -4.46 6.14 8.94
CA ILE A 39 -5.11 6.88 7.84
C ILE A 39 -5.15 8.38 8.16
N ASN A 40 -5.54 8.74 9.38
CA ASN A 40 -5.59 10.13 9.82
C ASN A 40 -4.21 10.80 9.79
N ASP A 41 -3.16 10.09 10.20
CA ASP A 41 -1.81 10.65 10.23
C ASP A 41 -1.24 10.83 8.81
N HIS A 42 -1.47 9.86 7.91
CA HIS A 42 -1.11 10.02 6.50
C HIS A 42 -1.85 11.19 5.86
N SER A 43 -3.17 11.23 5.98
CA SER A 43 -4.00 12.31 5.44
C SER A 43 -3.60 13.68 6.00
N LYS A 44 -3.28 13.76 7.29
CA LYS A 44 -2.78 14.99 7.91
C LYS A 44 -1.42 15.40 7.34
N SER A 45 -0.49 14.46 7.18
CA SER A 45 0.85 14.75 6.63
C SER A 45 0.75 15.27 5.20
N VAL A 46 -0.09 14.64 4.37
CA VAL A 46 -0.34 15.08 2.98
C VAL A 46 -1.03 16.44 2.95
N MET A 47 -2.03 16.66 3.80
CA MET A 47 -2.75 17.92 3.89
C MET A 47 -1.83 19.07 4.30
N VAL A 48 -0.98 18.85 5.31
CA VAL A 48 -0.02 19.86 5.77
C VAL A 48 0.96 20.25 4.67
N ILE A 49 1.53 19.30 3.94
CA ILE A 49 2.47 19.62 2.85
C ILE A 49 1.76 20.34 1.70
N ASN A 50 0.52 19.98 1.35
CA ASN A 50 -0.25 20.65 0.32
C ASN A 50 -0.58 22.09 0.73
N ASP A 51 -1.07 22.31 1.94
CA ASP A 51 -1.37 23.65 2.46
C ASP A 51 -0.13 24.54 2.48
N GLN A 52 1.03 24.00 2.85
CA GLN A 52 2.29 24.73 2.85
C GLN A 52 2.73 25.08 1.43
N MET A 53 2.63 24.13 0.48
CA MET A 53 2.92 24.42 -0.92
C MET A 53 1.97 25.48 -1.48
N ASP A 54 0.68 25.43 -1.16
CA ASP A 54 -0.33 26.37 -1.62
C ASP A 54 -0.06 27.81 -1.14
N ARG A 55 0.46 27.96 0.07
CA ARG A 55 0.79 29.28 0.64
C ARG A 55 2.07 29.89 0.08
N PHE A 56 3.05 29.09 -0.21
CA PHE A 56 4.40 29.55 -0.52
C PHE A 56 4.74 29.50 -2.01
N LEU A 57 4.18 28.56 -2.77
CA LEU A 57 4.62 28.25 -4.13
C LEU A 57 3.53 28.51 -5.18
N SER A 58 3.94 28.94 -6.38
CA SER A 58 3.11 28.90 -7.58
C SER A 58 2.88 27.45 -8.04
N TYR A 59 2.04 27.25 -9.05
CA TYR A 59 1.83 25.94 -9.65
C TYR A 59 3.14 25.33 -10.18
N GLU A 60 3.93 26.10 -10.93
CA GLU A 60 5.23 25.65 -11.46
C GLU A 60 6.27 25.45 -10.36
N GLY A 61 6.24 26.30 -9.34
CA GLY A 61 7.06 26.19 -8.15
C GLY A 61 6.84 24.88 -7.41
N ARG A 62 5.57 24.45 -7.29
CA ARG A 62 5.22 23.16 -6.66
C ARG A 62 5.76 21.97 -7.44
N GLU A 63 5.57 21.96 -8.76
CA GLU A 63 6.12 20.88 -9.58
C GLU A 63 7.64 20.80 -9.45
N SER A 64 8.30 21.95 -9.50
CA SER A 64 9.75 22.05 -9.33
C SER A 64 10.21 21.56 -7.95
N PHE A 65 9.50 21.92 -6.90
CA PHE A 65 9.78 21.50 -5.53
C PHE A 65 9.61 19.99 -5.36
N LEU A 66 8.49 19.41 -5.84
CA LEU A 66 8.24 17.97 -5.78
C LEU A 66 9.26 17.17 -6.61
N ASN A 67 9.62 17.66 -7.79
CA ASN A 67 10.67 17.04 -8.59
C ASN A 67 12.03 17.05 -7.85
N GLN A 68 12.34 18.13 -7.15
CA GLN A 68 13.58 18.20 -6.39
C GLN A 68 13.55 17.30 -5.15
N MET A 69 12.40 17.11 -4.51
CA MET A 69 12.22 16.08 -3.48
C MET A 69 12.50 14.67 -4.03
N LEU A 70 12.00 14.34 -5.22
CA LEU A 70 12.29 13.06 -5.87
C LEU A 70 13.78 12.89 -6.15
N VAL A 71 14.43 13.93 -6.65
CA VAL A 71 15.90 13.90 -6.86
C VAL A 71 16.63 13.67 -5.54
N ALA A 72 16.21 14.32 -4.46
CA ALA A 72 16.78 14.13 -3.13
C ALA A 72 16.58 12.69 -2.63
N LEU A 73 15.38 12.10 -2.82
CA LEU A 73 15.07 10.73 -2.42
C LEU A 73 15.89 9.69 -3.21
N GLU A 74 16.20 9.94 -4.47
CA GLU A 74 17.01 9.04 -5.33
C GLU A 74 18.53 9.26 -5.16
N SER A 75 18.96 10.34 -4.52
CA SER A 75 20.38 10.64 -4.34
C SER A 75 21.00 9.79 -3.24
N ASP A 76 22.20 9.29 -3.47
CA ASP A 76 22.98 8.60 -2.44
C ASP A 76 23.67 9.58 -1.48
N SER A 77 23.68 10.88 -1.82
CA SER A 77 24.34 11.92 -1.01
C SER A 77 23.40 12.47 0.07
N ARG A 78 24.00 13.01 1.13
CA ARG A 78 23.31 13.80 2.16
C ARG A 78 23.26 15.28 1.81
N ASP A 79 23.32 15.62 0.52
CA ASP A 79 23.40 16.98 0.06
C ASP A 79 22.13 17.77 0.40
N LYS A 80 22.32 19.08 0.45
CA LYS A 80 21.23 20.03 0.61
C LYS A 80 20.76 20.43 -0.78
N PHE A 81 19.52 20.15 -1.07
CA PHE A 81 18.87 20.55 -2.31
C PHE A 81 18.20 21.89 -2.08
N LYS A 82 18.38 22.84 -3.00
CA LYS A 82 17.82 24.19 -2.92
C LYS A 82 17.18 24.54 -4.25
N GLY A 83 16.13 25.32 -4.20
CA GLY A 83 15.48 25.85 -5.38
C GLY A 83 14.77 27.17 -5.09
N LYS A 84 14.27 27.79 -6.15
CA LYS A 84 13.55 29.05 -6.10
C LYS A 84 12.37 28.99 -7.07
N ASP A 85 11.25 29.48 -6.63
CA ASP A 85 10.08 29.72 -7.46
C ASP A 85 10.22 31.07 -8.18
N PRO A 86 10.23 31.08 -9.52
CA PRO A 86 10.42 32.33 -10.27
C PRO A 86 9.22 33.28 -10.17
N GLU A 87 8.01 32.77 -9.91
CA GLU A 87 6.80 33.60 -9.86
C GLU A 87 6.57 34.23 -8.48
N THR A 88 6.69 33.41 -7.42
CA THR A 88 6.45 33.89 -6.04
C THR A 88 7.69 34.40 -5.36
N TYR A 89 8.87 34.19 -5.97
CA TYR A 89 10.18 34.47 -5.41
C TYR A 89 10.50 33.69 -4.13
N SER A 90 9.64 32.74 -3.79
CA SER A 90 9.87 31.81 -2.68
C SER A 90 11.08 30.93 -2.96
N TRP A 91 11.74 30.51 -1.92
CA TRP A 91 12.84 29.55 -2.04
C TRP A 91 12.63 28.39 -1.07
N TRP A 92 13.27 27.27 -1.39
CA TRP A 92 13.21 26.08 -0.56
C TRP A 92 14.59 25.46 -0.34
N LYS A 93 14.65 24.71 0.73
CA LYS A 93 15.79 23.89 1.09
C LYS A 93 15.28 22.51 1.52
N ILE A 94 15.83 21.44 0.92
CA ILE A 94 15.50 20.07 1.24
C ILE A 94 16.74 19.38 1.78
N ARG A 95 16.59 18.62 2.84
CA ARG A 95 17.61 17.75 3.41
C ARG A 95 17.06 16.35 3.48
N VAL A 96 17.84 15.36 3.01
CA VAL A 96 17.43 13.96 3.02
C VAL A 96 18.32 13.16 3.96
N GLN A 97 17.73 12.22 4.68
CA GLN A 97 18.44 11.27 5.53
C GLN A 97 18.89 10.04 4.71
N PRO A 98 19.82 9.23 5.21
CA PRO A 98 20.14 7.95 4.61
C PRO A 98 18.90 7.08 4.41
N SER A 99 18.96 6.21 3.41
CA SER A 99 17.90 5.20 3.23
C SER A 99 17.95 4.17 4.35
N GLU A 100 16.79 3.71 4.75
CA GLU A 100 16.61 2.67 5.76
C GLU A 100 15.76 1.53 5.19
N LYS A 101 15.96 0.33 5.73
CA LYS A 101 15.12 -0.83 5.46
C LYS A 101 14.06 -0.91 6.55
N GLN A 102 12.81 -0.88 6.16
CA GLN A 102 11.69 -1.09 7.07
C GLN A 102 11.11 -2.48 6.85
N GLN A 103 11.01 -3.26 7.90
CA GLN A 103 10.29 -4.53 7.86
C GLN A 103 8.79 -4.28 7.77
N ALA A 104 8.12 -5.13 7.04
CA ALA A 104 6.67 -5.17 6.95
C ALA A 104 6.20 -6.61 6.77
N GLU A 105 5.01 -6.87 7.28
CA GLU A 105 4.29 -8.13 7.13
C GLU A 105 3.03 -7.86 6.33
N VAL A 106 2.79 -8.69 5.34
CA VAL A 106 1.67 -8.55 4.42
C VAL A 106 0.96 -9.89 4.30
N PHE A 107 -0.34 -9.89 4.53
CA PHE A 107 -1.17 -11.08 4.38
C PHE A 107 -1.77 -11.11 2.98
N ARG A 108 -1.57 -12.18 2.24
CA ARG A 108 -2.09 -12.36 0.87
C ARG A 108 -2.53 -13.78 0.62
N PRO A 109 -3.68 -13.98 -0.02
CA PRO A 109 -4.03 -15.27 -0.61
C PRO A 109 -2.91 -15.74 -1.55
N THR A 110 -2.54 -16.99 -1.42
CA THR A 110 -1.42 -17.58 -2.19
C THR A 110 -1.90 -18.84 -2.87
N ALA A 111 -1.57 -19.00 -4.14
CA ALA A 111 -1.87 -20.21 -4.88
C ALA A 111 -1.06 -21.40 -4.34
N ASP A 112 -1.62 -22.60 -4.43
CA ASP A 112 -0.98 -23.82 -3.96
C ASP A 112 0.40 -24.03 -4.60
N GLY A 113 1.32 -24.50 -3.80
CA GLY A 113 2.69 -24.84 -4.23
C GLY A 113 3.64 -23.64 -4.34
N VAL A 114 3.22 -22.41 -4.05
CA VAL A 114 4.12 -21.26 -4.04
C VAL A 114 4.91 -21.23 -2.73
N ASP A 115 6.23 -21.24 -2.84
CA ASP A 115 7.16 -21.09 -1.70
C ASP A 115 7.36 -19.58 -1.39
N THR A 116 6.80 -19.11 -0.30
CA THR A 116 6.90 -17.71 0.17
C THR A 116 8.01 -17.47 1.19
N SER A 117 8.88 -18.44 1.45
CA SER A 117 9.92 -18.36 2.47
C SER A 117 11.12 -17.47 2.11
N ASN A 118 11.22 -17.05 0.85
CA ASN A 118 12.35 -16.26 0.37
C ASN A 118 12.29 -14.81 0.87
N PRO A 119 13.42 -14.20 1.26
CA PRO A 119 13.45 -12.80 1.66
C PRO A 119 13.11 -11.89 0.49
N VAL A 120 12.18 -10.96 0.69
CA VAL A 120 11.68 -10.09 -0.36
C VAL A 120 11.78 -8.61 -0.02
N GLU A 121 11.88 -7.78 -1.05
CA GLU A 121 11.69 -6.34 -0.96
C GLU A 121 10.40 -5.99 -1.70
N PHE A 122 9.43 -5.43 -0.98
CA PHE A 122 8.12 -5.08 -1.54
C PHE A 122 8.22 -3.96 -2.57
N MET A 123 7.44 -4.07 -3.62
CA MET A 123 7.39 -3.13 -4.74
C MET A 123 5.97 -2.67 -5.07
N ASP A 124 5.04 -3.60 -5.22
CA ASP A 124 3.66 -3.35 -5.64
C ASP A 124 3.58 -2.47 -6.90
N VAL A 125 4.09 -2.98 -7.98
CA VAL A 125 4.17 -2.26 -9.26
C VAL A 125 3.65 -3.11 -10.39
N SER A 126 2.81 -2.51 -11.25
CA SER A 126 2.32 -3.15 -12.47
C SER A 126 3.45 -3.39 -13.48
N TYR A 127 3.51 -4.61 -13.98
CA TYR A 127 4.43 -5.06 -15.01
C TYR A 127 3.66 -5.73 -16.16
N ARG A 128 4.38 -5.91 -17.26
CA ARG A 128 3.90 -6.63 -18.44
C ARG A 128 4.94 -7.63 -18.90
N SER A 129 4.51 -8.82 -19.26
CA SER A 129 5.39 -9.85 -19.84
C SER A 129 5.91 -9.42 -21.21
N LYS A 130 7.21 -9.62 -21.46
CA LYS A 130 7.84 -9.40 -22.77
C LYS A 130 7.61 -10.58 -23.73
N THR A 131 7.42 -11.77 -23.19
CA THR A 131 7.23 -13.03 -23.87
C THR A 131 6.29 -13.90 -23.07
N THR A 132 5.96 -15.09 -23.54
CA THR A 132 5.30 -16.09 -22.70
C THR A 132 6.21 -16.47 -21.54
N LEU A 133 5.73 -16.33 -20.30
CA LEU A 133 6.48 -16.56 -19.07
C LEU A 133 5.89 -17.69 -18.24
N ASN A 134 6.74 -18.57 -17.73
CA ASN A 134 6.33 -19.55 -16.73
C ASN A 134 6.27 -18.88 -15.35
N LEU A 135 5.16 -19.07 -14.66
CA LEU A 135 5.03 -18.87 -13.23
C LEU A 135 5.60 -20.08 -12.50
N ARG A 136 6.52 -19.85 -11.58
CA ARG A 136 7.23 -20.93 -10.88
C ARG A 136 6.94 -20.93 -9.40
N SER A 137 6.99 -22.12 -8.77
CA SER A 137 6.75 -22.30 -7.34
C SER A 137 7.79 -21.62 -6.44
N LYS A 138 9.04 -21.52 -6.91
CA LYS A 138 10.17 -20.89 -6.20
C LYS A 138 11.00 -20.05 -7.17
N PRO A 139 11.83 -19.10 -6.67
CA PRO A 139 12.63 -18.20 -7.50
C PRO A 139 13.85 -18.94 -8.11
N SER A 140 13.59 -19.95 -8.93
CA SER A 140 14.60 -20.78 -9.57
C SER A 140 14.07 -21.35 -10.88
N LEU A 141 14.96 -21.64 -11.83
CA LEU A 141 14.62 -22.38 -13.06
C LEU A 141 14.16 -23.80 -12.79
N GLU A 142 14.54 -24.37 -11.65
CA GLU A 142 14.14 -25.69 -11.17
C GLU A 142 12.80 -25.69 -10.43
N GLY A 143 12.25 -24.49 -10.12
CA GLY A 143 10.92 -24.37 -9.52
C GLY A 143 9.85 -24.99 -10.41
N GLU A 144 8.91 -25.70 -9.80
CA GLU A 144 7.76 -26.25 -10.51
C GLU A 144 7.00 -25.18 -11.27
N LYS A 145 6.48 -25.55 -12.45
CA LYS A 145 5.68 -24.66 -13.28
C LYS A 145 4.22 -24.68 -12.82
N LEU A 146 3.80 -23.63 -12.16
CA LEU A 146 2.43 -23.48 -11.64
C LEU A 146 1.46 -22.87 -12.69
N GLY A 147 1.98 -22.19 -13.68
CA GLY A 147 1.16 -21.52 -14.69
C GLY A 147 1.99 -20.81 -15.74
N VAL A 148 1.30 -20.04 -16.56
CA VAL A 148 1.90 -19.29 -17.69
C VAL A 148 1.25 -17.92 -17.80
N LEU A 149 2.06 -16.88 -17.97
CA LEU A 149 1.63 -15.56 -18.39
C LEU A 149 1.83 -15.44 -19.92
N SER A 150 0.80 -15.01 -20.63
CA SER A 150 0.88 -14.77 -22.06
C SER A 150 1.75 -13.56 -22.39
N LYS A 151 2.33 -13.51 -23.58
CA LYS A 151 3.05 -12.32 -24.05
C LYS A 151 2.15 -11.08 -23.98
N GLY A 152 2.63 -10.02 -23.34
CA GLY A 152 1.90 -8.77 -23.20
C GLY A 152 0.94 -8.75 -22.02
N GLU A 153 0.74 -9.85 -21.32
CA GLU A 153 -0.14 -9.91 -20.15
C GLU A 153 0.35 -9.01 -19.02
N VAL A 154 -0.59 -8.31 -18.39
CA VAL A 154 -0.32 -7.40 -17.26
C VAL A 154 -0.49 -8.16 -15.96
N PHE A 155 0.43 -7.96 -15.05
CA PHE A 155 0.43 -8.54 -13.72
C PHE A 155 1.04 -7.55 -12.72
N ASN A 156 0.77 -7.76 -11.45
CA ASN A 156 1.41 -7.01 -10.39
C ASN A 156 2.68 -7.73 -9.90
N VAL A 157 3.77 -7.00 -9.75
CA VAL A 157 4.96 -7.45 -9.02
C VAL A 157 4.81 -6.98 -7.59
N LEU A 158 4.36 -7.88 -6.72
CA LEU A 158 4.20 -7.60 -5.29
C LEU A 158 5.56 -7.30 -4.65
N ALA A 159 6.58 -8.11 -4.99
CA ALA A 159 7.90 -7.96 -4.44
C ALA A 159 9.00 -8.48 -5.39
N LYS A 160 10.23 -8.05 -5.16
CA LYS A 160 11.43 -8.68 -5.73
C LYS A 160 12.10 -9.55 -4.67
N VAL A 161 12.66 -10.68 -5.09
CA VAL A 161 13.47 -11.52 -4.21
C VAL A 161 14.82 -10.83 -3.99
N VAL A 162 15.27 -10.78 -2.74
CA VAL A 162 16.54 -10.15 -2.36
C VAL A 162 17.69 -10.90 -3.02
N ASP A 163 18.62 -10.18 -3.64
CA ASP A 163 19.83 -10.67 -4.29
C ASP A 163 19.60 -11.71 -5.41
N GLN A 164 18.37 -11.82 -5.91
CA GLN A 164 18.02 -12.73 -6.99
C GLN A 164 17.23 -12.01 -8.11
N PRO A 165 17.33 -12.48 -9.38
CA PRO A 165 16.65 -11.86 -10.51
C PRO A 165 15.19 -12.29 -10.65
N TRP A 166 14.46 -12.45 -9.55
CA TRP A 166 13.09 -12.95 -9.53
C TRP A 166 12.12 -11.96 -8.94
N PHE A 167 10.91 -11.96 -9.48
CA PHE A 167 9.77 -11.20 -9.00
C PHE A 167 8.69 -12.15 -8.49
N LEU A 168 8.11 -11.84 -7.33
CA LEU A 168 6.91 -12.46 -6.81
C LEU A 168 5.70 -11.78 -7.45
N VAL A 169 4.89 -12.56 -8.13
CA VAL A 169 3.77 -12.09 -8.96
C VAL A 169 2.45 -12.26 -8.24
N GLU A 170 1.66 -11.21 -8.31
CA GLU A 170 0.27 -11.21 -7.86
C GLU A 170 -0.65 -10.94 -9.05
N GLN A 171 -1.77 -11.64 -9.11
CA GLN A 171 -2.89 -11.38 -10.04
C GLN A 171 -4.20 -11.43 -9.27
N LYS A 172 -5.03 -10.41 -9.43
CA LYS A 172 -6.33 -10.29 -8.76
C LYS A 172 -6.23 -10.52 -7.23
N GLY A 173 -5.21 -9.97 -6.59
CA GLY A 173 -5.01 -10.10 -5.15
C GLY A 173 -4.47 -11.45 -4.67
N VAL A 174 -4.14 -12.39 -5.57
CA VAL A 174 -3.61 -13.72 -5.22
C VAL A 174 -2.17 -13.85 -5.71
N ILE A 175 -1.26 -14.27 -4.85
CA ILE A 175 0.11 -14.61 -5.22
C ILE A 175 0.08 -15.85 -6.11
N LYS A 176 0.68 -15.76 -7.31
CA LYS A 176 0.63 -16.82 -8.34
C LYS A 176 1.98 -17.54 -8.55
N GLY A 177 3.06 -17.03 -7.96
CA GLY A 177 4.40 -17.60 -8.11
C GLY A 177 5.43 -16.59 -8.57
N TYR A 178 6.53 -17.08 -9.10
CA TYR A 178 7.70 -16.30 -9.46
C TYR A 178 7.92 -16.21 -10.96
N VAL A 179 8.40 -15.05 -11.43
CA VAL A 179 8.88 -14.85 -12.79
C VAL A 179 10.28 -14.23 -12.79
N HIS A 180 11.07 -14.53 -13.81
CA HIS A 180 12.38 -13.92 -13.95
C HIS A 180 12.26 -12.47 -14.47
N LYS A 181 12.95 -11.52 -13.81
CA LYS A 181 12.84 -10.07 -14.06
C LYS A 181 13.13 -9.65 -15.50
N ASP A 182 14.08 -10.34 -16.18
CA ASP A 182 14.53 -9.94 -17.49
C ASP A 182 13.45 -10.11 -18.57
N TYR A 183 12.45 -10.93 -18.30
CA TYR A 183 11.33 -11.17 -19.21
C TYR A 183 10.09 -10.34 -18.87
N ALA A 184 10.22 -9.44 -17.90
CA ALA A 184 9.17 -8.49 -17.51
C ALA A 184 9.61 -7.05 -17.79
N ARG A 185 8.65 -6.17 -18.04
CA ARG A 185 8.90 -4.73 -18.15
C ARG A 185 7.85 -3.99 -17.33
N SER A 186 8.24 -2.90 -16.68
CA SER A 186 7.29 -2.06 -15.97
C SER A 186 6.19 -1.56 -16.93
N ASN A 187 4.94 -1.68 -16.50
CA ASN A 187 3.78 -1.18 -17.23
C ASN A 187 3.44 0.27 -16.81
N VAL A 188 4.13 0.78 -15.81
CA VAL A 188 3.97 2.18 -15.37
C VAL A 188 4.63 3.08 -16.41
N VAL A 189 3.86 3.98 -17.00
CA VAL A 189 4.37 5.04 -17.86
C VAL A 189 5.39 5.85 -17.05
N ASN A 190 6.55 6.12 -17.64
CA ASN A 190 7.68 6.81 -17.01
C ASN A 190 7.28 8.22 -16.53
N ARG A 191 6.65 8.28 -15.37
CA ARG A 191 6.52 9.51 -14.63
C ARG A 191 7.27 9.32 -13.33
N ASP A 192 8.16 10.24 -13.04
CA ASP A 192 8.75 10.39 -11.73
C ASP A 192 7.60 10.77 -10.79
N ILE A 193 7.28 9.90 -9.83
CA ILE A 193 6.09 10.07 -9.00
C ILE A 193 6.50 10.06 -7.53
N LEU A 194 6.19 11.15 -6.86
CA LEU A 194 6.01 11.17 -5.42
C LEU A 194 4.50 11.10 -5.15
N SER A 195 4.01 9.91 -4.86
CA SER A 195 2.59 9.69 -4.65
C SER A 195 2.17 10.11 -3.24
N THR A 196 1.11 10.89 -3.18
CA THR A 196 0.41 11.25 -1.94
C THR A 196 -0.72 10.25 -1.60
N GLN A 197 -0.92 9.25 -2.45
CA GLN A 197 -1.91 8.20 -2.18
C GLN A 197 -1.36 7.22 -1.12
N PRO A 198 -2.22 6.68 -0.27
CA PRO A 198 -1.86 5.63 0.67
C PRO A 198 -1.17 4.46 -0.04
N ASN A 199 -0.32 3.72 0.66
CA ASN A 199 0.30 2.54 0.11
C ASN A 199 -0.72 1.41 -0.02
N PRO A 200 -1.13 1.00 -1.24
CA PRO A 200 -2.15 -0.03 -1.43
C PRO A 200 -1.72 -1.42 -0.93
N ILE A 201 -0.43 -1.66 -0.63
CA ILE A 201 0.00 -2.91 0.00
C ILE A 201 -0.51 -2.99 1.45
N LEU A 202 -0.60 -1.84 2.13
CA LEU A 202 -1.16 -1.75 3.49
C LEU A 202 -2.70 -1.74 3.48
N GLU A 203 -3.32 -1.40 2.35
CA GLU A 203 -4.73 -1.58 2.16
C GLU A 203 -4.97 -3.07 1.86
N SER A 204 -5.50 -3.79 2.83
CA SER A 204 -6.01 -5.14 2.60
C SER A 204 -6.84 -5.13 1.34
N ALA A 205 -6.57 -6.07 0.44
CA ALA A 205 -7.34 -6.25 -0.79
C ALA A 205 -8.80 -6.59 -0.45
N SER A 206 -9.55 -5.57 -0.03
CA SER A 206 -10.99 -5.61 0.16
C SER A 206 -11.68 -5.61 -1.20
N SER A 207 -11.34 -6.57 -2.05
CA SER A 207 -12.11 -6.84 -3.25
C SER A 207 -12.87 -8.13 -3.04
N THR A 208 -14.16 -8.00 -2.90
CA THR A 208 -15.22 -9.01 -2.94
C THR A 208 -15.17 -9.81 -4.24
N THR A 209 -14.17 -10.65 -4.41
CA THR A 209 -14.13 -11.67 -5.43
C THR A 209 -13.71 -12.95 -4.72
N GLU A 210 -14.40 -14.05 -4.99
CA GLU A 210 -14.05 -15.38 -4.47
C GLU A 210 -12.56 -15.63 -4.71
N GLN A 211 -11.73 -15.36 -3.69
CA GLN A 211 -10.30 -15.56 -3.74
C GLN A 211 -10.03 -17.01 -3.33
N THR A 212 -9.80 -17.87 -4.30
CA THR A 212 -9.31 -19.22 -4.05
C THR A 212 -7.81 -19.15 -3.73
N GLY A 213 -7.46 -19.32 -2.47
CA GLY A 213 -6.07 -19.37 -1.97
C GLY A 213 -6.05 -19.40 -0.45
N ILE A 214 -5.05 -20.03 0.11
CA ILE A 214 -4.77 -19.97 1.54
C ILE A 214 -4.07 -18.64 1.83
N GLU A 215 -4.52 -17.93 2.85
CA GLU A 215 -3.88 -16.69 3.26
C GLU A 215 -2.53 -17.00 3.90
N HIS A 216 -1.48 -16.44 3.35
CA HIS A 216 -0.12 -16.57 3.86
C HIS A 216 0.41 -15.22 4.31
N GLU A 217 1.11 -15.24 5.43
CA GLU A 217 1.92 -14.12 5.88
C GLU A 217 3.21 -14.06 5.05
N LEU A 218 3.49 -12.87 4.52
CA LEU A 218 4.68 -12.58 3.75
C LEU A 218 5.49 -11.50 4.47
N SER A 219 6.65 -11.86 4.99
CA SER A 219 7.57 -10.91 5.60
C SER A 219 8.54 -10.36 4.56
N GLY A 220 8.73 -9.05 4.56
CA GLY A 220 9.63 -8.40 3.62
C GLY A 220 10.06 -7.02 4.08
N ASN A 221 10.78 -6.34 3.22
CA ASN A 221 11.31 -5.01 3.52
C ASN A 221 10.86 -3.99 2.48
N TYR A 222 10.75 -2.72 2.92
CA TYR A 222 10.73 -1.53 2.07
C TYR A 222 12.04 -0.76 2.21
N THR A 223 12.43 -0.05 1.15
CA THR A 223 13.45 0.99 1.26
C THR A 223 12.77 2.33 1.45
N CYS A 224 12.97 2.95 2.61
CA CYS A 224 12.38 4.24 2.95
C CYS A 224 13.44 5.29 3.20
N ARG A 225 13.08 6.57 3.09
CA ARG A 225 13.91 7.72 3.44
C ARG A 225 13.07 8.81 4.06
N SER A 226 13.63 9.46 5.06
CA SER A 226 13.06 10.67 5.66
C SER A 226 13.72 11.89 5.04
N LEU A 227 12.93 12.91 4.77
CA LEU A 227 13.42 14.22 4.37
C LEU A 227 12.76 15.33 5.18
N SER A 228 13.48 16.44 5.35
CA SER A 228 12.96 17.69 5.89
C SER A 228 13.08 18.78 4.85
N TYR A 229 12.15 19.70 4.86
CA TYR A 229 12.16 20.85 3.97
C TYR A 229 11.85 22.14 4.71
N GLU A 230 12.27 23.23 4.12
CA GLU A 230 12.07 24.62 4.55
C GLU A 230 11.60 25.40 3.33
N LEU A 231 10.47 26.10 3.46
CA LEU A 231 9.94 27.02 2.46
C LEU A 231 9.96 28.42 3.04
N THR A 232 10.41 29.38 2.26
CA THR A 232 10.49 30.79 2.69
C THR A 232 9.96 31.71 1.61
N LYS A 233 9.13 32.69 2.00
CA LYS A 233 8.53 33.70 1.15
C LYS A 233 8.36 34.99 1.94
N ASP A 234 8.87 36.10 1.42
CA ASP A 234 8.67 37.46 1.98
C ASP A 234 9.01 37.59 3.47
N GLY A 235 9.94 36.79 3.97
CA GLY A 235 10.32 36.74 5.39
C GLY A 235 9.57 35.71 6.21
N ASP A 236 8.45 35.21 5.72
CA ASP A 236 7.73 34.08 6.32
C ASP A 236 8.45 32.76 6.02
N MET A 237 8.49 31.88 6.99
CA MET A 237 9.13 30.57 6.88
C MET A 237 8.23 29.47 7.44
N THR A 238 8.20 28.36 6.74
CA THR A 238 7.61 27.12 7.24
C THR A 238 8.57 25.95 7.05
N MET A 239 8.46 24.95 7.92
CA MET A 239 9.26 23.73 7.85
C MET A 239 8.34 22.53 7.93
N GLY A 240 8.75 21.47 7.26
CA GLY A 240 8.07 20.18 7.34
C GLY A 240 9.04 19.03 7.20
N SER A 241 8.52 17.86 7.49
CA SER A 241 9.24 16.60 7.28
C SER A 241 8.27 15.57 6.73
N LEU A 242 8.78 14.67 5.92
CA LEU A 242 8.03 13.51 5.46
C LEU A 242 8.96 12.31 5.38
N ARG A 243 8.36 11.14 5.45
CA ARG A 243 8.98 9.88 5.12
C ARG A 243 8.38 9.36 3.84
N ALA A 244 9.22 8.86 2.95
CA ALA A 244 8.77 8.25 1.71
C ALA A 244 9.42 6.88 1.54
N CYS A 245 8.66 5.93 1.03
CA CYS A 245 9.12 4.57 0.75
C CYS A 245 9.08 4.30 -0.75
N ARG A 246 10.08 3.57 -1.22
CA ARG A 246 10.30 3.34 -2.64
C ARG A 246 9.57 2.09 -3.12
N LYS A 247 8.70 2.25 -4.11
CA LYS A 247 8.12 1.11 -4.84
C LYS A 247 9.06 0.59 -5.95
N LYS A 248 9.69 1.49 -6.69
CA LYS A 248 10.75 1.22 -7.67
C LYS A 248 11.58 2.49 -7.86
N ARG A 249 12.63 2.44 -8.68
CA ARG A 249 13.41 3.61 -9.06
C ARG A 249 12.49 4.75 -9.54
N LYS A 250 12.63 5.93 -8.94
CA LYS A 250 11.86 7.15 -9.21
C LYS A 250 10.35 7.07 -8.91
N VAL A 251 9.91 6.05 -8.19
CA VAL A 251 8.52 5.92 -7.74
C VAL A 251 8.51 5.76 -6.23
N TRP A 252 8.11 6.81 -5.57
CA TRP A 252 8.03 6.92 -4.12
C TRP A 252 6.60 7.24 -3.72
N TYR A 253 6.22 6.86 -2.53
CA TYR A 253 4.98 7.29 -1.91
C TYR A 253 5.28 7.78 -0.49
N ILE A 254 4.53 8.76 -0.06
CA ILE A 254 4.63 9.28 1.30
C ILE A 254 4.11 8.20 2.24
N ASP A 255 4.93 7.86 3.22
CA ASP A 255 4.62 6.91 4.26
C ASP A 255 4.41 7.66 5.59
N THR A 256 3.47 7.17 6.37
CA THR A 256 3.30 7.66 7.74
C THR A 256 4.18 6.81 8.64
N PRO A 257 5.03 7.39 9.48
CA PRO A 257 5.78 6.62 10.46
C PRO A 257 4.79 5.83 11.32
N GLN A 258 4.87 4.51 11.30
CA GLN A 258 4.15 3.73 12.30
C GLN A 258 4.67 4.15 13.68
N PRO A 259 3.78 4.36 14.65
CA PRO A 259 4.23 4.60 16.02
C PRO A 259 5.11 3.40 16.42
N GLN A 260 6.37 3.68 16.74
CA GLN A 260 7.25 2.64 17.25
C GLN A 260 6.53 1.99 18.43
N GLN A 261 6.21 0.72 18.28
CA GLN A 261 5.77 -0.08 19.42
C GLN A 261 6.88 0.05 20.45
N ALA A 262 6.58 0.75 21.56
CA ALA A 262 7.48 0.82 22.68
C ALA A 262 7.73 -0.63 23.11
N ASN A 263 8.97 -1.10 22.95
CA ASN A 263 9.37 -2.38 23.51
C ASN A 263 9.01 -2.35 25.00
N PRO A 264 8.17 -3.27 25.50
CA PRO A 264 7.96 -3.38 26.92
C PRO A 264 9.30 -3.80 27.55
N SER A 265 9.90 -2.90 28.29
CA SER A 265 11.09 -3.14 29.13
C SER A 265 10.79 -4.10 30.27
#